data_6b87413acfc43eed85b0ed80eaba01d0
#
_entry.id   6b87413acfc43eed85b0ed80eaba01d0
#
_cell.length_a   1.000
_cell.length_b   1.000
_cell.length_c   1.000
_cell.angle_alpha   90.00
_cell.angle_beta   90.00
_cell.angle_gamma   90.00
#
_symmetry.space_group_name_H-M   'P 1'
#
loop_
_entity.id
_entity.type
_entity.pdbx_description
1 polymer ?
#
loop_
_entity_poly.entity_id
_entity_poly.type
_entity_poly.pdbx_seq_one_letter_code
_entity_poly.pdbx_strand_id
1 'polypeptide(L)'
;MQPGPIYFKTPRKCGIFGVMCEGLPRQVNFLIDEATSAGKGANATISYVHYYFEHHGLGETDAQLNADNCSGQNKNNYFLWYLAWRTLMELHHSITYSFLIAGYTKFAPDRSLGLIKKAFKVTYVSLLYEFARLVETSSTSKAQLVGTHDGRVIVPVYDWSSFLGQYFKKLPKIKKFHHFRFSNENPGKVFYKEFVFSPEQSFMLLKNNAILPPPSILPDVVNPDGLTDSFQTDETDQTNQTVL
;
A
#
# COMPACT_ATOMS: atom_id res chain seq x y z
N MET A 1 -6.29 -32.25 -0.13
CA MET A 1 -7.01 -32.58 -1.40
C MET A 1 -8.31 -31.77 -1.38
N GLN A 2 -8.51 -30.84 -2.31
CA GLN A 2 -9.78 -30.09 -2.37
C GLN A 2 -10.90 -31.04 -2.80
N PRO A 3 -12.10 -30.95 -2.19
CA PRO A 3 -13.24 -31.75 -2.58
C PRO A 3 -13.65 -31.46 -4.06
N GLY A 4 -14.06 -32.49 -4.80
CA GLY A 4 -14.36 -32.41 -6.23
C GLY A 4 -15.30 -31.29 -6.70
N PRO A 5 -16.36 -30.90 -5.97
CA PRO A 5 -17.22 -29.78 -6.36
C PRO A 5 -16.53 -28.41 -6.40
N ILE A 6 -15.50 -28.22 -5.61
CA ILE A 6 -14.76 -26.94 -5.50
C ILE A 6 -13.71 -26.81 -6.62
N TYR A 7 -13.32 -27.89 -7.26
CA TYR A 7 -12.30 -27.90 -8.30
C TYR A 7 -12.69 -27.04 -9.52
N PHE A 8 -13.96 -26.92 -9.83
CA PHE A 8 -14.48 -26.15 -10.96
C PHE A 8 -14.81 -24.69 -10.63
N LYS A 9 -14.72 -24.29 -9.35
CA LYS A 9 -14.94 -22.91 -8.92
C LYS A 9 -13.64 -22.11 -8.97
N THR A 10 -13.73 -20.88 -9.47
CA THR A 10 -12.58 -19.96 -9.43
C THR A 10 -12.33 -19.54 -7.97
N PRO A 11 -11.16 -19.84 -7.38
CA PRO A 11 -10.91 -19.49 -6.00
C PRO A 11 -10.86 -17.97 -5.81
N ARG A 12 -11.52 -17.49 -4.77
CA ARG A 12 -11.51 -16.08 -4.38
C ARG A 12 -10.06 -15.63 -4.07
N LYS A 13 -9.67 -14.44 -4.55
CA LYS A 13 -8.31 -13.94 -4.43
C LYS A 13 -8.22 -12.93 -3.29
N CYS A 14 -7.20 -13.09 -2.46
CA CYS A 14 -6.83 -12.10 -1.46
C CYS A 14 -5.41 -11.60 -1.72
N GLY A 15 -5.28 -10.29 -1.94
CA GLY A 15 -3.98 -9.62 -2.01
C GLY A 15 -3.44 -9.31 -0.61
N ILE A 16 -2.11 -9.23 -0.48
CA ILE A 16 -1.46 -8.78 0.75
C ILE A 16 -0.52 -7.62 0.40
N PHE A 17 -0.66 -6.52 1.13
CA PHE A 17 0.30 -5.41 1.11
C PHE A 17 0.84 -5.20 2.53
N GLY A 18 2.14 -5.34 2.72
CA GLY A 18 2.78 -5.26 4.04
C GLY A 18 3.55 -3.96 4.25
N VAL A 19 3.34 -3.32 5.40
CA VAL A 19 4.15 -2.20 5.89
C VAL A 19 4.83 -2.65 7.18
N MET A 20 6.16 -2.65 7.18
CA MET A 20 6.99 -3.04 8.32
C MET A 20 7.58 -1.81 8.99
N CYS A 21 7.33 -1.66 10.29
CA CYS A 21 8.04 -0.71 11.13
C CYS A 21 9.22 -1.42 11.79
N GLU A 22 10.46 -1.04 11.46
CA GLU A 22 11.66 -1.65 12.03
C GLU A 22 11.90 -1.20 13.47
N GLY A 23 11.48 0.01 13.84
CA GLY A 23 11.58 0.53 15.21
C GLY A 23 10.69 -0.20 16.22
N LEU A 24 9.57 -0.75 15.74
CA LEU A 24 8.69 -1.63 16.51
C LEU A 24 8.58 -2.95 15.76
N PRO A 25 9.48 -3.89 15.76
CA PRO A 25 9.56 -5.01 14.81
C PRO A 25 8.21 -5.69 14.52
N ARG A 26 7.29 -4.93 13.94
CA ARG A 26 5.90 -5.23 13.72
C ARG A 26 5.50 -4.87 12.29
N GLN A 27 4.91 -5.82 11.60
CA GLN A 27 4.36 -5.61 10.26
C GLN A 27 2.84 -5.49 10.32
N VAL A 28 2.29 -4.51 9.61
CA VAL A 28 0.85 -4.44 9.31
C VAL A 28 0.65 -4.98 7.91
N ASN A 29 -0.16 -6.02 7.78
CA ASN A 29 -0.53 -6.63 6.51
C ASN A 29 -1.97 -6.23 6.15
N PHE A 30 -2.11 -5.42 5.12
CA PHE A 30 -3.40 -5.11 4.53
C PHE A 30 -3.87 -6.31 3.71
N LEU A 31 -5.02 -6.85 4.07
CA LEU A 31 -5.64 -7.98 3.40
C LEU A 31 -6.72 -7.44 2.45
N ILE A 32 -6.48 -7.63 1.16
CA ILE A 32 -7.24 -7.01 0.08
C ILE A 32 -8.06 -8.09 -0.60
N ASP A 33 -9.31 -8.20 -0.21
CA ASP A 33 -10.27 -9.06 -0.89
C ASP A 33 -10.56 -8.52 -2.30
N GLU A 34 -10.71 -9.40 -3.29
CA GLU A 34 -10.97 -8.97 -4.67
C GLU A 34 -12.27 -8.18 -4.82
N ALA A 35 -13.29 -8.45 -3.99
CA ALA A 35 -14.54 -7.69 -3.99
C ALA A 35 -14.37 -6.22 -3.57
N THR A 36 -13.33 -5.92 -2.78
CA THR A 36 -13.05 -4.58 -2.27
C THR A 36 -11.76 -3.99 -2.86
N SER A 37 -11.20 -4.66 -3.87
CA SER A 37 -9.97 -4.21 -4.53
C SER A 37 -10.26 -3.07 -5.51
N ALA A 38 -9.67 -1.91 -5.28
CA ALA A 38 -9.66 -0.77 -6.22
C ALA A 38 -8.36 -0.75 -7.05
N GLY A 39 -7.83 -1.93 -7.41
CA GLY A 39 -6.61 -2.08 -8.20
C GLY A 39 -5.33 -2.25 -7.37
N LYS A 40 -4.19 -2.40 -8.07
CA LYS A 40 -2.86 -2.66 -7.49
C LYS A 40 -1.84 -1.56 -7.82
N GLY A 41 -2.28 -0.43 -8.33
CA GLY A 41 -1.43 0.67 -8.78
C GLY A 41 -0.97 1.60 -7.66
N ALA A 42 -0.41 2.74 -8.08
CA ALA A 42 0.11 3.76 -7.18
C ALA A 42 -0.94 4.30 -6.19
N ASN A 43 -2.18 4.54 -6.64
CA ASN A 43 -3.26 5.04 -5.79
C ASN A 43 -3.54 4.12 -4.60
N ALA A 44 -3.63 2.81 -4.84
CA ALA A 44 -3.84 1.82 -3.78
C ALA A 44 -2.65 1.78 -2.81
N THR A 45 -1.42 1.70 -3.34
CA THR A 45 -0.20 1.68 -2.52
C THR A 45 -0.08 2.93 -1.64
N ILE A 46 -0.30 4.12 -2.19
CA ILE A 46 -0.28 5.37 -1.45
C ILE A 46 -1.37 5.38 -0.38
N SER A 47 -2.58 4.92 -0.69
CA SER A 47 -3.69 4.90 0.26
C SER A 47 -3.43 3.97 1.45
N TYR A 48 -2.82 2.79 1.23
CA TYR A 48 -2.43 1.90 2.33
C TYR A 48 -1.32 2.49 3.19
N VAL A 49 -0.34 3.15 2.60
CA VAL A 49 0.71 3.86 3.35
C VAL A 49 0.12 5.06 4.10
N HIS A 50 -0.81 5.80 3.49
CA HIS A 50 -1.53 6.89 4.14
C HIS A 50 -2.32 6.38 5.36
N TYR A 51 -3.12 5.34 5.18
CA TYR A 51 -3.87 4.71 6.27
C TYR A 51 -2.93 4.19 7.38
N TYR A 52 -1.76 3.63 7.00
CA TYR A 52 -0.77 3.19 7.97
C TYR A 52 -0.30 4.35 8.85
N PHE A 53 0.10 5.48 8.27
CA PHE A 53 0.54 6.64 9.04
C PHE A 53 -0.55 7.19 9.96
N GLU A 54 -1.81 7.23 9.51
CA GLU A 54 -2.92 7.78 10.29
C GLU A 54 -3.39 6.86 11.43
N HIS A 55 -3.25 5.52 11.29
CA HIS A 55 -3.86 4.56 12.23
C HIS A 55 -2.87 3.62 12.91
N HIS A 56 -1.67 3.49 12.39
CA HIS A 56 -0.63 2.59 12.89
C HIS A 56 0.71 3.27 13.13
N GLY A 57 0.88 4.50 12.67
CA GLY A 57 2.02 5.35 12.95
C GLY A 57 2.18 5.66 14.44
N LEU A 58 3.37 6.08 14.82
CA LEU A 58 3.74 6.38 16.21
C LEU A 58 3.73 7.88 16.51
N GLY A 59 3.18 8.68 15.58
CA GLY A 59 3.29 10.13 15.64
C GLY A 59 4.70 10.62 15.24
N GLU A 60 5.40 9.84 14.42
CA GLU A 60 6.72 10.17 13.91
C GLU A 60 6.69 11.46 13.07
N THR A 61 7.60 12.37 13.38
CA THR A 61 7.83 13.60 12.60
C THR A 61 8.80 13.37 11.46
N ASP A 62 9.69 12.39 11.59
CA ASP A 62 10.70 12.02 10.62
C ASP A 62 10.54 10.55 10.24
N ALA A 63 10.48 10.27 8.95
CA ALA A 63 10.26 8.91 8.44
C ALA A 63 11.33 8.50 7.44
N GLN A 64 11.81 7.27 7.57
CA GLN A 64 12.65 6.63 6.57
C GLN A 64 11.90 5.45 5.95
N LEU A 65 11.59 5.57 4.67
CA LEU A 65 10.87 4.54 3.90
C LEU A 65 11.84 3.79 2.99
N ASN A 66 11.71 2.49 2.98
CA ASN A 66 12.40 1.60 2.06
C ASN A 66 11.38 0.79 1.26
N ALA A 67 11.55 0.69 -0.05
CA ALA A 67 10.65 -0.06 -0.92
C ALA A 67 11.41 -0.81 -2.02
N ASP A 68 10.73 -1.72 -2.68
CA ASP A 68 11.21 -2.33 -3.90
C ASP A 68 11.13 -1.37 -5.10
N ASN A 69 11.80 -1.71 -6.19
CA ASN A 69 11.83 -0.90 -7.41
C ASN A 69 10.58 -1.04 -8.30
N CYS A 70 9.47 -1.56 -7.79
CA CYS A 70 8.23 -1.72 -8.56
C CYS A 70 7.69 -0.37 -9.04
N SER A 71 7.84 -0.07 -10.33
CA SER A 71 7.46 1.24 -10.88
C SER A 71 5.95 1.48 -10.89
N GLY A 72 5.15 0.43 -10.98
CA GLY A 72 3.69 0.54 -10.97
C GLY A 72 3.12 0.87 -9.60
N GLN A 73 3.83 0.56 -8.53
CA GLN A 73 3.38 0.72 -7.14
C GLN A 73 4.20 1.77 -6.40
N ASN A 74 5.52 1.58 -6.30
CA ASN A 74 6.39 2.31 -5.39
C ASN A 74 7.21 3.39 -6.10
N LYS A 75 7.93 3.05 -7.18
CA LYS A 75 8.89 3.94 -7.85
C LYS A 75 8.25 4.72 -8.98
N ASN A 76 7.39 5.66 -8.65
CA ASN A 76 6.69 6.52 -9.59
C ASN A 76 6.52 7.94 -9.06
N ASN A 77 6.14 8.87 -9.95
CA ASN A 77 5.98 10.27 -9.59
C ASN A 77 4.81 10.51 -8.62
N TYR A 78 3.77 9.71 -8.65
CA TYR A 78 2.60 9.86 -7.77
C TYR A 78 2.99 9.65 -6.31
N PHE A 79 3.84 8.66 -6.05
CA PHE A 79 4.35 8.41 -4.70
C PHE A 79 5.28 9.54 -4.24
N LEU A 80 6.17 10.07 -5.12
CA LEU A 80 7.00 11.24 -4.78
C LEU A 80 6.14 12.48 -4.46
N TRP A 81 5.07 12.71 -5.22
CA TRP A 81 4.15 13.82 -4.96
C TRP A 81 3.46 13.68 -3.61
N TYR A 82 3.04 12.46 -3.26
CA TYR A 82 2.44 12.18 -1.96
C TYR A 82 3.41 12.47 -0.80
N LEU A 83 4.67 12.06 -0.91
CA LEU A 83 5.66 12.34 0.13
C LEU A 83 5.99 13.85 0.23
N ALA A 84 6.09 14.53 -0.91
CA ALA A 84 6.23 15.99 -0.95
C ALA A 84 5.01 16.70 -0.37
N TRP A 85 3.81 16.19 -0.61
CA TRP A 85 2.58 16.69 -0.02
C TRP A 85 2.57 16.53 1.51
N ARG A 86 3.00 15.39 2.05
CA ARG A 86 3.04 15.17 3.50
C ARG A 86 3.98 16.16 4.21
N THR A 87 5.14 16.46 3.65
CA THR A 87 6.07 17.44 4.23
C THR A 87 5.59 18.88 4.01
N LEU A 88 4.95 19.17 2.87
CA LEU A 88 4.35 20.48 2.58
C LEU A 88 3.18 20.80 3.54
N MET A 89 2.41 19.78 3.94
CA MET A 89 1.29 19.89 4.88
C MET A 89 1.71 19.72 6.35
N GLU A 90 3.02 19.73 6.63
CA GLU A 90 3.58 19.61 7.98
C GLU A 90 3.16 18.34 8.73
N LEU A 91 2.67 17.31 8.00
CA LEU A 91 2.38 15.99 8.55
C LEU A 91 3.65 15.21 8.91
N HIS A 92 4.78 15.59 8.32
CA HIS A 92 6.14 15.15 8.66
C HIS A 92 7.11 16.31 8.49
N HIS A 93 8.11 16.37 9.35
CA HIS A 93 9.23 17.30 9.22
C HIS A 93 10.14 16.87 8.05
N SER A 94 10.55 15.60 8.04
CA SER A 94 11.32 15.05 6.93
C SER A 94 10.91 13.63 6.57
N ILE A 95 11.06 13.29 5.29
CA ILE A 95 10.88 11.92 4.80
C ILE A 95 12.04 11.57 3.87
N THR A 96 12.72 10.46 4.14
CA THR A 96 13.63 9.83 3.19
C THR A 96 12.97 8.62 2.56
N TYR A 97 13.17 8.43 1.26
CA TYR A 97 12.61 7.31 0.52
C TYR A 97 13.68 6.66 -0.33
N SER A 98 13.99 5.41 -0.02
CA SER A 98 15.07 4.68 -0.67
C SER A 98 14.57 3.39 -1.31
N PHE A 99 15.18 3.04 -2.44
CA PHE A 99 14.87 1.83 -3.18
C PHE A 99 16.00 0.84 -3.08
N LEU A 100 15.66 -0.40 -2.77
CA LEU A 100 16.60 -1.51 -2.72
C LEU A 100 17.12 -1.81 -4.13
N ILE A 101 18.43 -1.95 -4.25
CA ILE A 101 19.05 -2.38 -5.49
C ILE A 101 18.74 -3.87 -5.72
N ALA A 102 18.45 -4.25 -6.96
CA ALA A 102 18.19 -5.62 -7.34
C ALA A 102 19.32 -6.56 -6.87
N GLY A 103 18.98 -7.63 -6.18
CA GLY A 103 19.93 -8.59 -5.60
C GLY A 103 20.11 -8.50 -4.08
N TYR A 104 19.73 -7.39 -3.43
CA TYR A 104 19.65 -7.28 -1.98
C TYR A 104 18.25 -7.65 -1.49
N THR A 105 17.90 -8.93 -1.62
CA THR A 105 16.51 -9.42 -1.48
C THR A 105 16.13 -9.91 -0.08
N LYS A 106 16.98 -9.74 0.93
CA LYS A 106 16.62 -10.08 2.32
C LYS A 106 15.92 -8.91 3.01
N PHE A 107 14.75 -8.59 2.53
CA PHE A 107 13.92 -7.52 3.08
C PHE A 107 13.06 -8.06 4.23
N ALA A 108 12.96 -7.32 5.34
CA ALA A 108 12.20 -7.77 6.51
C ALA A 108 10.72 -8.14 6.20
N PRO A 109 9.99 -7.39 5.36
CA PRO A 109 8.65 -7.77 4.92
C PRO A 109 8.56 -9.12 4.22
N ASP A 110 9.57 -9.50 3.42
CA ASP A 110 9.58 -10.78 2.71
C ASP A 110 9.65 -11.97 3.67
N ARG A 111 10.37 -11.82 4.78
CA ARG A 111 10.44 -12.86 5.82
C ARG A 111 9.07 -13.11 6.44
N SER A 112 8.35 -12.05 6.80
CA SER A 112 7.00 -12.15 7.36
C SER A 112 6.03 -12.80 6.37
N LEU A 113 6.03 -12.36 5.11
CA LEU A 113 5.22 -12.96 4.05
C LEU A 113 5.59 -14.43 3.80
N GLY A 114 6.86 -14.79 3.95
CA GLY A 114 7.34 -16.18 3.87
C GLY A 114 6.74 -17.06 4.95
N LEU A 115 6.65 -16.57 6.20
CA LEU A 115 6.02 -17.28 7.32
C LEU A 115 4.52 -17.45 7.10
N ILE A 116 3.82 -16.40 6.65
CA ILE A 116 2.40 -16.45 6.31
C ILE A 116 2.14 -17.48 5.21
N LYS A 117 2.92 -17.47 4.12
CA LYS A 117 2.81 -18.46 3.04
C LYS A 117 3.04 -19.89 3.53
N LYS A 118 3.99 -20.12 4.45
CA LYS A 118 4.27 -21.44 5.03
C LYS A 118 3.08 -21.92 5.86
N ALA A 119 2.53 -21.06 6.72
CA ALA A 119 1.37 -21.38 7.54
C ALA A 119 0.13 -21.66 6.67
N PHE A 120 -0.10 -20.86 5.64
CA PHE A 120 -1.23 -21.03 4.72
C PHE A 120 -1.22 -22.37 3.96
N LYS A 121 -0.03 -22.89 3.62
CA LYS A 121 0.09 -24.19 2.95
C LYS A 121 -0.40 -25.39 3.76
N VAL A 122 -0.37 -25.28 5.09
CA VAL A 122 -0.70 -26.38 6.01
C VAL A 122 -2.00 -26.15 6.78
N THR A 123 -2.62 -24.98 6.62
CA THR A 123 -3.85 -24.60 7.31
C THR A 123 -4.99 -24.47 6.30
N TYR A 124 -6.12 -25.08 6.60
CA TYR A 124 -7.34 -24.85 5.80
C TYR A 124 -7.91 -23.46 6.15
N VAL A 125 -8.12 -22.66 5.13
CA VAL A 125 -8.64 -21.28 5.25
C VAL A 125 -9.72 -21.12 4.17
N SER A 126 -10.94 -20.84 4.59
CA SER A 126 -12.09 -20.64 3.70
C SER A 126 -12.64 -19.22 3.74
N LEU A 127 -12.38 -18.49 4.82
CA LEU A 127 -12.94 -17.16 5.05
C LEU A 127 -11.84 -16.11 5.28
N LEU A 128 -12.13 -14.87 4.92
CA LEU A 128 -11.16 -13.76 5.05
C LEU A 128 -10.72 -13.53 6.51
N TYR A 129 -11.63 -13.66 7.48
CA TYR A 129 -11.27 -13.52 8.90
C TYR A 129 -10.38 -14.66 9.41
N GLU A 130 -10.54 -15.88 8.88
CA GLU A 130 -9.63 -17.00 9.21
C GLU A 130 -8.24 -16.73 8.67
N PHE A 131 -8.17 -16.15 7.47
CA PHE A 131 -6.90 -15.71 6.90
C PHE A 131 -6.26 -14.59 7.74
N ALA A 132 -7.02 -13.61 8.19
CA ALA A 132 -6.54 -12.57 9.09
C ALA A 132 -5.95 -13.17 10.38
N ARG A 133 -6.65 -14.12 10.99
CA ARG A 133 -6.20 -14.81 12.18
C ARG A 133 -4.92 -15.64 11.95
N LEU A 134 -4.81 -16.29 10.79
CA LEU A 134 -3.60 -17.01 10.39
C LEU A 134 -2.43 -16.04 10.24
N VAL A 135 -2.61 -14.88 9.62
CA VAL A 135 -1.58 -13.83 9.50
C VAL A 135 -1.06 -13.41 10.87
N GLU A 136 -1.96 -13.16 11.82
CA GLU A 136 -1.60 -12.72 13.18
C GLU A 136 -0.91 -13.80 14.01
N THR A 137 -1.26 -15.06 13.81
CA THR A 137 -0.67 -16.19 14.56
C THR A 137 0.62 -16.71 13.96
N SER A 138 0.87 -16.49 12.67
CA SER A 138 2.04 -17.05 11.96
C SER A 138 3.30 -16.18 12.06
N SER A 139 3.15 -14.90 12.40
CA SER A 139 4.27 -13.95 12.49
C SER A 139 3.94 -12.82 13.47
N THR A 140 4.95 -12.00 13.82
CA THR A 140 4.72 -10.76 14.59
C THR A 140 4.07 -9.70 13.70
N SER A 141 2.84 -9.98 13.26
CA SER A 141 2.08 -9.18 12.30
C SER A 141 0.72 -8.81 12.85
N LYS A 142 0.19 -7.68 12.36
CA LYS A 142 -1.20 -7.32 12.49
C LYS A 142 -1.88 -7.46 11.13
N ALA A 143 -3.06 -8.05 11.10
CA ALA A 143 -3.91 -8.07 9.91
C ALA A 143 -4.81 -6.82 9.91
N GLN A 144 -4.80 -6.08 8.80
CA GLN A 144 -5.70 -4.98 8.53
C GLN A 144 -6.58 -5.35 7.33
N LEU A 145 -7.85 -5.59 7.56
CA LEU A 145 -8.78 -5.82 6.48
C LEU A 145 -8.99 -4.52 5.69
N VAL A 146 -8.93 -4.60 4.37
CA VAL A 146 -9.25 -3.47 3.48
C VAL A 146 -10.76 -3.32 3.31
N GLY A 147 -11.47 -4.42 3.40
CA GLY A 147 -12.92 -4.44 3.41
C GLY A 147 -13.47 -5.71 4.03
N THR A 148 -14.78 -5.78 4.17
CA THR A 148 -15.52 -6.92 4.72
C THR A 148 -16.05 -7.80 3.58
N HIS A 149 -16.51 -9.00 3.93
CA HIS A 149 -17.04 -9.97 2.98
C HIS A 149 -18.33 -9.49 2.26
N ASP A 150 -19.06 -8.57 2.89
CA ASP A 150 -20.27 -7.94 2.36
C ASP A 150 -19.98 -6.72 1.45
N GLY A 151 -18.71 -6.49 1.11
CA GLY A 151 -18.28 -5.42 0.21
C GLY A 151 -18.10 -4.05 0.86
N ARG A 152 -18.29 -3.92 2.19
CA ARG A 152 -18.03 -2.66 2.91
C ARG A 152 -16.53 -2.36 2.92
N VAL A 153 -16.14 -1.19 2.42
CA VAL A 153 -14.75 -0.72 2.43
C VAL A 153 -14.40 -0.19 3.83
N ILE A 154 -13.28 -0.68 4.38
CA ILE A 154 -12.71 -0.21 5.66
C ILE A 154 -11.53 0.75 5.39
N VAL A 155 -10.68 0.40 4.43
CA VAL A 155 -9.54 1.22 4.02
C VAL A 155 -9.82 1.76 2.63
N PRO A 156 -10.23 3.03 2.50
CA PRO A 156 -10.54 3.60 1.19
C PRO A 156 -9.28 3.75 0.34
N VAL A 157 -9.42 3.53 -0.95
CA VAL A 157 -8.41 3.89 -1.95
C VAL A 157 -8.79 5.22 -2.56
N TYR A 158 -7.88 6.19 -2.51
CA TYR A 158 -8.08 7.54 -3.02
C TYR A 158 -7.41 7.73 -4.39
N ASP A 159 -7.95 8.61 -5.23
CA ASP A 159 -7.31 9.01 -6.50
C ASP A 159 -6.23 10.08 -6.30
N TRP A 160 -5.15 9.67 -5.64
CA TRP A 160 -3.97 10.51 -5.41
C TRP A 160 -3.35 11.03 -6.70
N SER A 161 -3.41 10.24 -7.76
CA SER A 161 -2.78 10.58 -9.03
C SER A 161 -3.44 11.79 -9.68
N SER A 162 -4.75 11.82 -9.75
CA SER A 162 -5.52 12.96 -10.28
C SER A 162 -5.45 14.17 -9.36
N PHE A 163 -5.60 13.96 -8.05
CA PHE A 163 -5.56 15.03 -7.07
C PHE A 163 -4.21 15.75 -7.05
N LEU A 164 -3.12 15.02 -6.83
CA LEU A 164 -1.78 15.62 -6.73
C LEU A 164 -1.26 16.08 -8.10
N GLY A 165 -1.69 15.45 -9.19
CA GLY A 165 -1.33 15.84 -10.54
C GLY A 165 -1.72 17.27 -10.92
N GLN A 166 -2.69 17.86 -10.22
CA GLN A 166 -3.07 19.27 -10.39
C GLN A 166 -1.97 20.21 -9.89
N TYR A 167 -1.24 19.83 -8.84
CA TYR A 167 -0.31 20.69 -8.11
C TYR A 167 1.18 20.39 -8.38
N PHE A 168 1.51 19.17 -8.75
CA PHE A 168 2.91 18.73 -8.86
C PHE A 168 3.34 18.43 -10.30
N LYS A 169 4.64 18.60 -10.57
CA LYS A 169 5.33 18.25 -11.82
C LYS A 169 6.01 16.89 -11.68
N LYS A 170 6.17 16.18 -12.79
CA LYS A 170 6.91 14.91 -12.83
C LYS A 170 8.41 15.16 -12.77
N LEU A 171 9.12 14.45 -11.88
CA LEU A 171 10.57 14.38 -11.92
C LEU A 171 10.99 13.56 -13.16
N PRO A 172 11.76 14.17 -14.09
CA PRO A 172 12.26 13.44 -15.25
C PRO A 172 13.19 12.30 -14.86
N LYS A 173 13.17 11.20 -15.63
CA LYS A 173 14.10 10.06 -15.45
C LYS A 173 14.08 9.45 -14.03
N ILE A 174 12.98 9.52 -13.32
CA ILE A 174 12.83 9.01 -11.94
C ILE A 174 13.39 7.59 -11.75
N LYS A 175 13.26 6.71 -12.76
CA LYS A 175 13.73 5.32 -12.71
C LYS A 175 15.24 5.19 -12.44
N LYS A 176 16.04 6.23 -12.77
CA LYS A 176 17.48 6.26 -12.58
C LYS A 176 17.89 6.46 -11.11
N PHE A 177 17.07 7.10 -10.30
CA PHE A 177 17.41 7.51 -8.95
C PHE A 177 16.89 6.52 -7.91
N HIS A 178 17.63 6.33 -6.80
CA HIS A 178 17.29 5.33 -5.78
C HIS A 178 17.11 5.93 -4.39
N HIS A 179 17.49 7.19 -4.17
CA HIS A 179 17.36 7.87 -2.90
C HIS A 179 16.68 9.22 -3.09
N PHE A 180 15.65 9.47 -2.31
CA PHE A 180 14.87 10.70 -2.34
C PHE A 180 14.71 11.23 -0.92
N ARG A 181 14.75 12.55 -0.76
CA ARG A 181 14.54 13.22 0.52
C ARG A 181 13.62 14.42 0.34
N PHE A 182 12.71 14.56 1.27
CA PHE A 182 11.72 15.62 1.37
C PHE A 182 11.86 16.28 2.74
N SER A 183 11.60 17.58 2.85
CA SER A 183 11.62 18.31 4.12
C SER A 183 10.64 19.47 4.07
N ASN A 184 10.01 19.78 5.20
CA ASN A 184 9.18 20.98 5.34
C ASN A 184 9.97 22.29 5.27
N GLU A 185 11.28 22.25 5.51
CA GLU A 185 12.19 23.39 5.29
C GLU A 185 12.33 23.75 3.79
N ASN A 186 12.06 22.80 2.90
CA ASN A 186 12.11 22.96 1.46
C ASN A 186 10.80 22.48 0.82
N PRO A 187 9.68 23.15 1.09
CA PRO A 187 8.35 22.67 0.72
C PRO A 187 8.21 22.47 -0.79
N GLY A 188 7.67 21.33 -1.18
CA GLY A 188 7.43 20.96 -2.59
C GLY A 188 8.67 20.63 -3.40
N LYS A 189 9.86 20.61 -2.78
CA LYS A 189 11.16 20.25 -3.41
C LYS A 189 11.54 18.83 -3.05
N VAL A 190 12.08 18.09 -4.02
CA VAL A 190 12.70 16.78 -3.79
C VAL A 190 14.20 16.87 -3.97
N PHE A 191 14.95 16.30 -3.05
CA PHE A 191 16.38 16.03 -3.20
C PHE A 191 16.55 14.57 -3.57
N TYR A 192 17.46 14.26 -4.50
CA TYR A 192 17.59 12.89 -5.00
C TYR A 192 19.01 12.54 -5.42
N LYS A 193 19.32 11.25 -5.37
CA LYS A 193 20.61 10.66 -5.76
C LYS A 193 20.39 9.39 -6.56
N GLU A 194 21.34 9.09 -7.46
CA GLU A 194 21.37 7.79 -8.15
C GLU A 194 21.81 6.68 -7.18
N PHE A 195 22.93 6.87 -6.48
CA PHE A 195 23.46 5.96 -5.46
C PHE A 195 23.76 6.74 -4.17
N VAL A 196 24.00 6.02 -3.08
CA VAL A 196 24.26 6.61 -1.73
C VAL A 196 25.34 7.67 -1.78
N PHE A 197 26.45 7.41 -2.50
CA PHE A 197 27.61 8.31 -2.60
C PHE A 197 27.56 9.29 -3.79
N SER A 198 26.49 9.26 -4.59
CA SER A 198 26.32 10.20 -5.69
C SER A 198 26.05 11.61 -5.16
N PRO A 199 26.46 12.65 -5.90
CA PRO A 199 26.13 14.03 -5.53
C PRO A 199 24.60 14.21 -5.48
N GLU A 200 24.13 14.93 -4.45
CA GLU A 200 22.71 15.22 -4.30
C GLU A 200 22.27 16.26 -5.33
N GLN A 201 21.19 16.00 -5.98
CA GLN A 201 20.51 16.90 -6.92
C GLN A 201 19.17 17.30 -6.30
N SER A 202 18.55 18.35 -6.83
CA SER A 202 17.23 18.76 -6.38
C SER A 202 16.33 19.18 -7.54
N PHE A 203 15.04 19.03 -7.34
CA PHE A 203 14.01 19.41 -8.30
C PHE A 203 12.77 19.97 -7.60
N MET A 204 12.22 21.06 -8.13
CA MET A 204 10.97 21.62 -7.62
C MET A 204 9.80 20.84 -8.23
N LEU A 205 9.20 19.99 -7.42
CA LEU A 205 8.01 19.23 -7.80
C LEU A 205 6.76 20.11 -7.84
N LEU A 206 6.63 21.03 -6.88
CA LEU A 206 5.48 21.92 -6.80
C LEU A 206 5.42 22.84 -8.03
N LYS A 207 4.24 22.98 -8.64
CA LYS A 207 4.02 23.92 -9.73
C LYS A 207 4.03 25.35 -9.21
N ASN A 208 4.43 26.30 -10.05
CA ASN A 208 4.39 27.72 -9.70
C ASN A 208 2.94 28.13 -9.39
N ASN A 209 2.77 28.89 -8.32
CA ASN A 209 1.47 29.40 -7.86
C ASN A 209 0.43 28.30 -7.50
N ALA A 210 0.87 27.07 -7.26
CA ALA A 210 -0.03 26.03 -6.78
C ALA A 210 -0.42 26.30 -5.33
N ILE A 211 -1.72 26.38 -5.07
CA ILE A 211 -2.32 26.49 -3.75
C ILE A 211 -3.02 25.17 -3.49
N LEU A 212 -2.51 24.39 -2.54
CA LEU A 212 -3.10 23.12 -2.15
C LEU A 212 -4.20 23.34 -1.11
N PRO A 213 -5.25 22.52 -1.13
CA PRO A 213 -6.24 22.51 -0.05
C PRO A 213 -5.60 22.00 1.26
N PRO A 214 -6.22 22.28 2.41
CA PRO A 214 -5.72 21.77 3.71
C PRO A 214 -5.72 20.23 3.72
N PRO A 215 -4.90 19.58 4.58
CA PRO A 215 -4.74 18.14 4.62
C PRO A 215 -6.00 17.37 5.03
N SER A 216 -7.00 18.06 5.58
CA SER A 216 -8.32 17.49 5.86
C SER A 216 -9.16 17.21 4.61
N ILE A 217 -8.80 17.81 3.47
CA ILE A 217 -9.45 17.56 2.18
C ILE A 217 -8.65 16.47 1.46
N LEU A 218 -9.20 15.26 1.48
CA LEU A 218 -8.64 14.10 0.79
C LEU A 218 -9.15 14.00 -0.65
N PRO A 219 -8.43 13.27 -1.52
CA PRO A 219 -8.89 12.99 -2.88
C PRO A 219 -10.20 12.20 -2.91
N ASP A 220 -10.84 12.15 -4.09
CA ASP A 220 -12.00 11.29 -4.33
C ASP A 220 -11.65 9.82 -4.09
N VAL A 221 -12.63 9.08 -3.55
CA VAL A 221 -12.48 7.63 -3.34
C VAL A 221 -12.66 6.90 -4.67
N VAL A 222 -11.73 6.01 -4.96
CA VAL A 222 -11.85 5.07 -6.08
C VAL A 222 -12.71 3.89 -5.64
N ASN A 223 -13.86 3.71 -6.26
CA ASN A 223 -14.72 2.57 -5.96
C ASN A 223 -14.07 1.26 -6.43
N PRO A 224 -14.21 0.17 -5.67
CA PRO A 224 -13.85 -1.16 -6.14
C PRO A 224 -14.63 -1.56 -7.39
N ASP A 225 -13.99 -2.35 -8.26
CA ASP A 225 -14.66 -2.91 -9.45
C ASP A 225 -15.76 -3.92 -9.07
N GLY A 226 -15.74 -4.42 -7.83
CA GLY A 226 -16.63 -5.47 -7.34
C GLY A 226 -16.25 -6.87 -7.86
N LEU A 227 -17.10 -7.84 -7.54
CA LEU A 227 -16.99 -9.19 -8.12
C LEU A 227 -17.56 -9.19 -9.53
N THR A 228 -16.94 -9.96 -10.43
CA THR A 228 -17.50 -10.20 -11.76
C THR A 228 -18.79 -11.03 -11.64
N ASP A 229 -19.71 -10.91 -12.60
CA ASP A 229 -21.03 -11.59 -12.58
C ASP A 229 -20.95 -13.10 -12.33
N SER A 230 -19.84 -13.76 -12.69
CA SER A 230 -19.57 -15.17 -12.39
C SER A 230 -19.46 -15.49 -10.89
N PHE A 231 -19.19 -14.48 -10.05
CA PHE A 231 -19.13 -14.61 -8.60
C PHE A 231 -20.44 -14.19 -7.91
N GLN A 232 -21.22 -13.30 -8.53
CA GLN A 232 -22.49 -12.82 -7.95
C GLN A 232 -23.56 -13.90 -7.94
N THR A 233 -23.56 -14.83 -8.90
CA THR A 233 -24.49 -15.95 -8.96
C THR A 233 -24.27 -17.01 -7.88
N ASP A 234 -23.06 -17.10 -7.32
CA ASP A 234 -22.73 -18.07 -6.27
C ASP A 234 -23.11 -17.58 -4.84
N GLU A 235 -23.26 -16.27 -4.62
CA GLU A 235 -23.66 -15.73 -3.30
C GLU A 235 -25.15 -15.90 -3.02
N THR A 236 -25.99 -15.89 -4.02
CA THR A 236 -27.44 -16.11 -3.86
C THR A 236 -27.81 -17.55 -3.55
N ASP A 237 -26.97 -18.52 -3.91
CA ASP A 237 -27.20 -19.95 -3.64
C ASP A 237 -26.68 -20.40 -2.27
N GLN A 238 -25.79 -19.62 -1.63
CA GLN A 238 -25.22 -19.99 -0.31
C GLN A 238 -26.07 -19.55 0.88
N THR A 239 -27.08 -18.69 0.70
CA THR A 239 -28.01 -18.32 1.76
C THR A 239 -28.99 -19.44 2.15
N ASN A 240 -29.04 -20.55 1.42
CA ASN A 240 -29.93 -21.68 1.68
C ASN A 240 -29.25 -23.03 2.03
N GLN A 241 -27.94 -23.06 2.26
CA GLN A 241 -27.27 -24.26 2.77
C GLN A 241 -26.31 -23.93 3.92
N THR A 242 -26.91 -23.78 5.12
CA THR A 242 -26.23 -24.09 6.37
C THR A 242 -25.93 -25.58 6.37
N VAL A 243 -24.67 -25.97 6.14
CA VAL A 243 -24.19 -27.31 6.47
C VAL A 243 -22.83 -27.16 7.12
N LEU A 244 -22.82 -27.60 8.35
CA LEU A 244 -21.78 -27.94 9.32
C LEU A 244 -20.39 -28.27 8.74
#